data_46a8a075ca9ab660e5982617f69296fa
#
_entry.id   46a8a075ca9ab660e5982617f69296fa
#
_cell.length_a   1.000
_cell.length_b   1.000
_cell.length_c   1.000
_cell.angle_alpha   90.00
_cell.angle_beta   90.00
_cell.angle_gamma   90.00
#
_symmetry.space_group_name_H-M   'P 1'
#
loop_
_entity.id
_entity.type
_entity.pdbx_description
1 polymer ?
#
loop_
_entity_poly.entity_id
_entity_poly.type
_entity_poly.pdbx_seq_one_letter_code
_entity_poly.pdbx_strand_id
1 'polypeptide(L)'
;LLLIIIYSFQRVNNFIKIRGIMKEHVKIFGGSKLQILFFFGVPVLFATSFVQLSDFNQDAFNTLYVVITILITMFFSILTVLAGYKNEEDEQYEIVLKETRSSILFELIVSIYITIYAFVFQMVIDVIDLVVKSILSWILYYMIFFLLLNMFIVIKRYKILDEIQ
;
A
#
# COMPACT_ATOMS: atom_id res chain seq x y z
N LEU A 1 -1.14 16.37 6.64
CA LEU A 1 -0.70 15.20 5.88
C LEU A 1 0.78 15.29 5.50
N LEU A 2 1.21 16.39 4.85
CA LEU A 2 2.59 16.61 4.40
C LEU A 2 3.59 16.56 5.57
N LEU A 3 3.26 17.16 6.72
CA LEU A 3 4.07 17.11 7.94
C LEU A 3 4.20 15.68 8.50
N ILE A 4 3.14 14.87 8.45
CA ILE A 4 3.17 13.47 8.90
C ILE A 4 4.08 12.66 7.98
N ILE A 5 3.98 12.88 6.66
CA ILE A 5 4.86 12.21 5.68
C ILE A 5 6.31 12.62 5.92
N ILE A 6 6.60 13.93 6.03
CA ILE A 6 7.95 14.45 6.29
C ILE A 6 8.50 13.89 7.60
N TYR A 7 7.71 13.89 8.67
CA TYR A 7 8.10 13.35 9.97
C TYR A 7 8.39 11.84 9.92
N SER A 8 7.57 11.08 9.17
CA SER A 8 7.77 9.63 8.97
C SER A 8 9.04 9.30 8.21
N PHE A 9 9.55 10.23 7.38
CA PHE A 9 10.79 10.08 6.61
C PHE A 9 12.03 10.65 7.32
N GLN A 10 11.89 11.35 8.44
CA GLN A 10 13.04 11.91 9.16
C GLN A 10 13.96 10.81 9.72
N ARG A 11 15.25 11.02 9.54
CA ARG A 11 16.33 10.05 9.84
C ARG A 11 16.52 9.76 11.34
N VAL A 12 15.90 10.55 12.21
CA VAL A 12 16.18 10.60 13.66
C VAL A 12 15.22 9.72 14.49
N ASN A 13 14.11 9.25 13.91
CA ASN A 13 13.13 8.51 14.70
C ASN A 13 13.37 7.01 14.65
N ASN A 14 13.79 6.45 15.77
CA ASN A 14 13.89 5.01 16.00
C ASN A 14 12.52 4.30 16.11
N PHE A 15 11.43 5.06 16.14
CA PHE A 15 10.08 4.54 16.44
C PHE A 15 9.50 3.71 15.28
N ILE A 16 9.63 4.17 14.04
CA ILE A 16 9.19 3.40 12.87
C ILE A 16 10.19 3.65 11.73
N LYS A 17 10.94 2.62 11.36
CA LYS A 17 11.88 2.69 10.21
C LYS A 17 11.14 2.55 8.88
N ILE A 18 10.13 3.40 8.59
CA ILE A 18 9.34 3.39 7.35
C ILE A 18 10.26 3.39 6.12
N ARG A 19 11.33 4.16 6.15
CA ARG A 19 12.34 4.19 5.08
C ARG A 19 13.02 2.83 4.87
N GLY A 20 13.21 2.05 5.93
CA GLY A 20 13.75 0.69 5.86
C GLY A 20 12.77 -0.23 5.15
N ILE A 21 11.50 -0.20 5.56
CA ILE A 21 10.42 -0.99 4.98
C ILE A 21 10.27 -0.67 3.49
N MET A 22 10.24 0.62 3.12
CA MET A 22 10.18 1.04 1.71
C MET A 22 11.38 0.57 0.90
N LYS A 23 12.61 0.64 1.44
CA LYS A 23 13.79 0.15 0.74
C LYS A 23 13.76 -1.36 0.52
N GLU A 24 13.33 -2.10 1.52
CA GLU A 24 13.19 -3.55 1.41
C GLU A 24 12.10 -3.92 0.41
N HIS A 25 10.97 -3.23 0.44
CA HIS A 25 9.89 -3.44 -0.53
C HIS A 25 10.34 -3.13 -1.97
N VAL A 26 11.05 -2.03 -2.20
CA VAL A 26 11.57 -1.69 -3.54
C VAL A 26 12.62 -2.70 -4.04
N LYS A 27 13.42 -3.31 -3.15
CA LYS A 27 14.35 -4.39 -3.53
C LYS A 27 13.64 -5.61 -4.09
N ILE A 28 12.39 -5.87 -3.67
CA ILE A 28 11.58 -6.99 -4.13
C ILE A 28 11.31 -6.92 -5.65
N PHE A 29 11.26 -5.73 -6.23
CA PHE A 29 11.14 -5.55 -7.68
C PHE A 29 12.40 -5.99 -8.47
N GLY A 30 13.45 -6.47 -7.77
CA GLY A 30 14.58 -7.22 -8.33
C GLY A 30 15.37 -6.53 -9.43
N GLY A 31 15.28 -5.20 -9.57
CA GLY A 31 15.97 -4.45 -10.61
C GLY A 31 15.40 -4.61 -12.02
N SER A 32 14.31 -5.36 -12.23
CA SER A 32 13.62 -5.45 -13.50
C SER A 32 12.87 -4.15 -13.79
N LYS A 33 13.39 -3.36 -14.75
CA LYS A 33 12.76 -2.11 -15.18
C LYS A 33 11.31 -2.32 -15.66
N LEU A 34 11.02 -3.47 -16.23
CA LEU A 34 9.69 -3.82 -16.74
C LEU A 34 8.70 -4.05 -15.57
N GLN A 35 9.12 -4.68 -14.47
CA GLN A 35 8.29 -4.84 -13.29
C GLN A 35 7.98 -3.49 -12.64
N ILE A 36 8.98 -2.64 -12.48
CA ILE A 36 8.79 -1.29 -11.93
C ILE A 36 7.81 -0.50 -12.81
N LEU A 37 7.99 -0.53 -14.14
CA LEU A 37 7.08 0.14 -15.08
C LEU A 37 5.65 -0.41 -14.95
N PHE A 38 5.48 -1.71 -14.81
CA PHE A 38 4.17 -2.34 -14.64
C PHE A 38 3.50 -1.89 -13.34
N PHE A 39 4.18 -2.02 -12.19
CA PHE A 39 3.59 -1.70 -10.89
C PHE A 39 3.29 -0.22 -10.68
N PHE A 40 4.04 0.67 -11.31
CA PHE A 40 3.79 2.12 -11.23
C PHE A 40 2.98 2.65 -12.41
N GLY A 41 3.14 2.08 -13.60
CA GLY A 41 2.47 2.55 -14.81
C GLY A 41 1.01 2.10 -14.92
N VAL A 42 0.70 0.85 -14.56
CA VAL A 42 -0.68 0.34 -14.62
C VAL A 42 -1.63 1.15 -13.70
N PRO A 43 -1.29 1.48 -12.44
CA PRO A 43 -2.13 2.35 -11.63
C PRO A 43 -2.38 3.74 -12.25
N VAL A 44 -1.40 4.32 -12.95
CA VAL A 44 -1.56 5.60 -13.66
C VAL A 44 -2.64 5.47 -14.74
N LEU A 45 -2.59 4.41 -15.55
CA LEU A 45 -3.57 4.18 -16.62
C LEU A 45 -4.98 3.99 -16.05
N PHE A 46 -5.13 3.17 -15.01
CA PHE A 46 -6.42 2.98 -14.34
C PHE A 46 -6.93 4.28 -13.69
N ALA A 47 -6.10 4.99 -12.94
CA ALA A 47 -6.50 6.24 -12.32
C ALA A 47 -6.96 7.28 -13.35
N THR A 48 -6.26 7.39 -14.49
CA THR A 48 -6.63 8.29 -15.57
C THR A 48 -7.97 7.92 -16.20
N SER A 49 -8.21 6.62 -16.41
CA SER A 49 -9.48 6.14 -16.95
C SER A 49 -10.64 6.36 -15.97
N PHE A 50 -10.46 6.02 -14.70
CA PHE A 50 -11.51 6.10 -13.69
C PHE A 50 -11.92 7.53 -13.36
N VAL A 51 -10.98 8.47 -13.30
CA VAL A 51 -11.32 9.88 -13.05
C VAL A 51 -12.18 10.49 -14.16
N GLN A 52 -12.09 9.95 -15.40
CA GLN A 52 -12.93 10.39 -16.50
C GLN A 52 -14.32 9.75 -16.51
N LEU A 53 -14.46 8.57 -15.89
CA LEU A 53 -15.71 7.81 -15.90
C LEU A 53 -16.60 8.09 -14.69
N SER A 54 -16.03 8.44 -13.55
CA SER A 54 -16.77 8.55 -12.30
C SER A 54 -16.16 9.58 -11.37
N ASP A 55 -16.99 10.50 -10.91
CA ASP A 55 -16.65 11.39 -9.80
C ASP A 55 -16.70 10.62 -8.47
N PHE A 56 -15.79 10.94 -7.57
CA PHE A 56 -15.84 10.43 -6.20
C PHE A 56 -17.05 11.06 -5.48
N ASN A 57 -17.98 10.21 -5.06
CA ASN A 57 -19.17 10.59 -4.31
C ASN A 57 -19.18 9.96 -2.92
N GLN A 58 -20.18 10.29 -2.09
CA GLN A 58 -20.29 9.79 -0.72
C GLN A 58 -20.32 8.26 -0.64
N ASP A 59 -21.02 7.59 -1.56
CA ASP A 59 -21.11 6.14 -1.59
C ASP A 59 -19.77 5.49 -1.95
N ALA A 60 -18.98 6.12 -2.84
CA ALA A 60 -17.64 5.68 -3.17
C ALA A 60 -16.70 5.77 -1.95
N PHE A 61 -16.77 6.84 -1.15
CA PHE A 61 -16.00 6.93 0.09
C PHE A 61 -16.40 5.87 1.11
N ASN A 62 -17.70 5.66 1.32
CA ASN A 62 -18.19 4.64 2.25
C ASN A 62 -17.72 3.24 1.84
N THR A 63 -17.81 2.91 0.56
CA THR A 63 -17.31 1.64 0.01
C THR A 63 -15.81 1.51 0.20
N LEU A 64 -15.06 2.57 -0.08
CA LEU A 64 -13.60 2.59 0.09
C LEU A 64 -13.19 2.32 1.55
N TYR A 65 -13.84 2.96 2.52
CA TYR A 65 -13.54 2.74 3.94
C TYR A 65 -13.80 1.30 4.36
N VAL A 66 -14.90 0.70 3.91
CA VAL A 66 -15.20 -0.70 4.20
C VAL A 66 -14.11 -1.61 3.63
N VAL A 67 -13.77 -1.44 2.35
CA VAL A 67 -12.75 -2.26 1.68
C VAL A 67 -11.39 -2.11 2.36
N ILE A 68 -10.94 -0.89 2.64
CA ILE A 68 -9.64 -0.66 3.29
C ILE A 68 -9.61 -1.21 4.71
N THR A 69 -10.71 -1.10 5.46
CA THR A 69 -10.79 -1.68 6.81
C THR A 69 -10.64 -3.20 6.77
N ILE A 70 -11.27 -3.87 5.80
CA ILE A 70 -11.14 -5.31 5.60
C ILE A 70 -9.68 -5.65 5.27
N LEU A 71 -9.04 -4.91 4.37
CA LEU A 71 -7.64 -5.13 3.99
C LEU A 71 -6.68 -4.94 5.17
N ILE A 72 -6.84 -3.88 5.95
CA ILE A 72 -6.04 -3.64 7.15
C ILE A 72 -6.18 -4.81 8.13
N THR A 73 -7.40 -5.27 8.39
CA THR A 73 -7.66 -6.40 9.29
C THR A 73 -7.01 -7.69 8.76
N MET A 74 -7.11 -7.94 7.47
CA MET A 74 -6.47 -9.08 6.81
C MET A 74 -4.95 -9.02 6.95
N PHE A 75 -4.33 -7.86 6.69
CA PHE A 75 -2.88 -7.70 6.82
C PHE A 75 -2.41 -7.90 8.26
N PHE A 76 -3.13 -7.39 9.26
CA PHE A 76 -2.81 -7.66 10.67
C PHE A 76 -2.94 -9.13 11.02
N SER A 77 -3.96 -9.81 10.51
CA SER A 77 -4.14 -11.25 10.73
C SER A 77 -2.97 -12.06 10.16
N ILE A 78 -2.54 -11.75 8.93
CA ILE A 78 -1.40 -12.42 8.30
C ILE A 78 -0.10 -12.11 9.08
N LEU A 79 0.13 -10.87 9.50
CA LEU A 79 1.30 -10.52 10.32
C LEU A 79 1.34 -11.30 11.64
N THR A 80 0.19 -11.49 12.27
CA THR A 80 0.07 -12.27 13.52
C THR A 80 0.43 -13.73 13.28
N VAL A 81 -0.06 -14.33 12.20
CA VAL A 81 0.30 -15.69 11.82
C VAL A 81 1.81 -15.78 11.56
N LEU A 82 2.36 -14.89 10.75
CA LEU A 82 3.79 -14.88 10.43
C LEU A 82 4.67 -14.62 11.66
N ALA A 83 4.17 -13.93 12.69
CA ALA A 83 4.93 -13.73 13.93
C ALA A 83 5.16 -15.04 14.71
N GLY A 84 4.27 -16.02 14.55
CA GLY A 84 4.41 -17.35 15.14
C GLY A 84 5.43 -18.24 14.45
N TYR A 85 5.78 -17.94 13.20
CA TYR A 85 6.75 -18.73 12.45
C TYR A 85 8.18 -18.37 12.85
N LYS A 86 8.89 -19.34 13.41
CA LYS A 86 10.32 -19.30 13.68
C LYS A 86 10.89 -20.63 13.17
N ASN A 87 11.66 -20.58 12.12
CA ASN A 87 12.49 -21.71 11.71
C ASN A 87 13.94 -21.22 11.66
N GLU A 88 14.71 -21.57 12.71
CA GLU A 88 16.08 -21.05 12.91
C GLU A 88 17.11 -21.81 12.05
N GLU A 89 16.71 -22.88 11.35
CA GLU A 89 17.64 -23.78 10.65
C GLU A 89 17.80 -23.47 9.16
N ASP A 90 16.86 -22.73 8.53
CA ASP A 90 16.91 -22.42 7.09
C ASP A 90 17.07 -20.93 6.82
N GLU A 91 18.25 -20.51 6.37
CA GLU A 91 18.56 -19.12 6.03
C GLU A 91 17.68 -18.58 4.90
N GLN A 92 17.29 -19.41 3.92
CA GLN A 92 16.43 -18.98 2.82
C GLN A 92 15.01 -18.71 3.32
N TYR A 93 14.50 -19.55 4.21
CA TYR A 93 13.20 -19.35 4.85
C TYR A 93 13.15 -18.03 5.62
N GLU A 94 14.18 -17.71 6.42
CA GLU A 94 14.25 -16.46 7.16
C GLU A 94 14.24 -15.22 6.25
N ILE A 95 14.97 -15.27 5.13
CA ILE A 95 14.99 -14.16 4.15
C ILE A 95 13.58 -13.93 3.58
N VAL A 96 12.92 -15.00 3.10
CA VAL A 96 11.58 -14.91 2.51
C VAL A 96 10.56 -14.43 3.54
N LEU A 97 10.63 -14.93 4.78
CA LEU A 97 9.77 -14.53 5.89
C LEU A 97 9.91 -13.03 6.19
N LYS A 98 11.14 -12.54 6.28
CA LYS A 98 11.43 -11.11 6.52
C LYS A 98 10.92 -10.23 5.38
N GLU A 99 11.12 -10.63 4.13
CA GLU A 99 10.65 -9.90 2.96
C GLU A 99 9.12 -9.89 2.90
N THR A 100 8.46 -11.00 3.23
CA THR A 100 7.00 -11.10 3.28
C THR A 100 6.43 -10.19 4.37
N ARG A 101 7.00 -10.22 5.58
CA ARG A 101 6.62 -9.31 6.67
C ARG A 101 6.79 -7.84 6.28
N SER A 102 7.90 -7.49 5.64
CA SER A 102 8.17 -6.12 5.19
C SER A 102 7.17 -5.67 4.12
N SER A 103 6.79 -6.55 3.20
CA SER A 103 5.78 -6.25 2.18
C SER A 103 4.41 -5.99 2.80
N ILE A 104 3.98 -6.82 3.74
CA ILE A 104 2.68 -6.64 4.41
C ILE A 104 2.66 -5.37 5.26
N LEU A 105 3.75 -5.06 5.98
CA LEU A 105 3.88 -3.80 6.71
C LEU A 105 3.82 -2.59 5.77
N PHE A 106 4.41 -2.67 4.59
CA PHE A 106 4.32 -1.64 3.58
C PHE A 106 2.87 -1.40 3.14
N GLU A 107 2.13 -2.47 2.79
CA GLU A 107 0.72 -2.39 2.39
C GLU A 107 -0.16 -1.82 3.50
N LEU A 108 0.09 -2.21 4.75
CA LEU A 108 -0.62 -1.68 5.90
C LEU A 108 -0.39 -0.18 6.06
N ILE A 109 0.85 0.30 5.93
CA ILE A 109 1.17 1.72 5.98
C ILE A 109 0.48 2.46 4.83
N VAL A 110 0.53 1.95 3.61
CA VAL A 110 -0.14 2.54 2.44
C VAL A 110 -1.65 2.61 2.67
N SER A 111 -2.28 1.56 3.19
CA SER A 111 -3.72 1.53 3.51
C SER A 111 -4.10 2.62 4.51
N ILE A 112 -3.29 2.83 5.56
CA ILE A 112 -3.51 3.91 6.53
C ILE A 112 -3.41 5.28 5.85
N TYR A 113 -2.41 5.51 4.98
CA TYR A 113 -2.27 6.76 4.25
C TYR A 113 -3.45 7.02 3.31
N ILE A 114 -3.94 6.00 2.61
CA ILE A 114 -5.15 6.11 1.76
C ILE A 114 -6.35 6.51 2.62
N THR A 115 -6.55 5.89 3.78
CA THR A 115 -7.66 6.21 4.68
C THR A 115 -7.60 7.67 5.15
N ILE A 116 -6.43 8.15 5.58
CA ILE A 116 -6.26 9.53 6.02
C ILE A 116 -6.48 10.49 4.85
N TYR A 117 -5.94 10.18 3.67
CA TYR A 117 -6.11 10.99 2.48
C TYR A 117 -7.58 11.08 2.06
N ALA A 118 -8.28 9.94 2.00
CA ALA A 118 -9.69 9.88 1.66
C ALA A 118 -10.54 10.68 2.65
N PHE A 119 -10.25 10.59 3.95
CA PHE A 119 -10.95 11.35 4.99
C PHE A 119 -10.78 12.85 4.80
N VAL A 120 -9.55 13.33 4.59
CA VAL A 120 -9.30 14.77 4.35
C VAL A 120 -9.96 15.22 3.04
N PHE A 121 -9.90 14.41 1.99
CA PHE A 121 -10.52 14.73 0.70
C PHE A 121 -12.04 14.82 0.83
N GLN A 122 -12.68 13.89 1.53
CA GLN A 122 -14.12 13.89 1.77
C GLN A 122 -14.57 15.17 2.51
N MET A 123 -13.76 15.69 3.44
CA MET A 123 -14.09 16.93 4.16
C MET A 123 -14.10 18.18 3.28
N VAL A 124 -13.33 18.18 2.20
CA VAL A 124 -13.16 19.38 1.36
C VAL A 124 -13.81 19.28 -0.02
N ILE A 125 -14.35 18.12 -0.40
CA ILE A 125 -14.82 17.82 -1.76
C ILE A 125 -15.92 18.77 -2.23
N ASP A 126 -16.75 19.28 -1.32
CA ASP A 126 -17.89 20.16 -1.65
C ASP A 126 -17.49 21.64 -1.76
N VAL A 127 -16.27 22.02 -1.31
CA VAL A 127 -15.81 23.41 -1.29
C VAL A 127 -14.68 23.70 -2.29
N ILE A 128 -14.14 22.68 -2.95
CA ILE A 128 -13.02 22.81 -3.89
C ILE A 128 -13.51 22.91 -5.33
N ASP A 129 -12.70 23.57 -6.17
CA ASP A 129 -12.95 23.68 -7.62
C ASP A 129 -12.92 22.30 -8.31
N LEU A 130 -13.65 22.19 -9.42
CA LEU A 130 -13.74 20.96 -10.22
C LEU A 130 -12.37 20.42 -10.65
N VAL A 131 -11.43 21.29 -11.03
CA VAL A 131 -10.08 20.91 -11.44
C VAL A 131 -9.31 20.29 -10.27
N VAL A 132 -9.37 20.93 -9.10
CA VAL A 132 -8.72 20.44 -7.88
C VAL A 132 -9.36 19.11 -7.44
N LYS A 133 -10.68 19.00 -7.50
CA LYS A 133 -11.43 17.77 -7.22
C LYS A 133 -10.95 16.63 -8.13
N SER A 134 -10.83 16.87 -9.44
CA SER A 134 -10.36 15.87 -10.41
C SER A 134 -8.94 15.40 -10.10
N ILE A 135 -8.03 16.33 -9.76
CA ILE A 135 -6.65 15.99 -9.41
C ILE A 135 -6.60 15.14 -8.13
N LEU A 136 -7.34 15.52 -7.09
CA LEU A 136 -7.39 14.78 -5.83
C LEU A 136 -8.03 13.40 -6.01
N SER A 137 -9.08 13.30 -6.82
CA SER A 137 -9.69 12.00 -7.19
C SER A 137 -8.69 11.11 -7.94
N TRP A 138 -7.92 11.68 -8.87
CA TRP A 138 -6.90 10.94 -9.62
C TRP A 138 -5.82 10.36 -8.68
N ILE A 139 -5.35 11.17 -7.73
CA ILE A 139 -4.38 10.71 -6.71
C ILE A 139 -4.97 9.57 -5.88
N LEU A 140 -6.23 9.68 -5.45
CA LEU A 140 -6.90 8.66 -4.67
C LEU A 140 -7.05 7.34 -5.46
N TYR A 141 -7.52 7.41 -6.71
CA TYR A 141 -7.59 6.24 -7.58
C TYR A 141 -6.23 5.60 -7.81
N TYR A 142 -5.20 6.43 -8.06
CA TYR A 142 -3.83 5.93 -8.20
C TYR A 142 -3.38 5.13 -6.98
N MET A 143 -3.58 5.66 -5.78
CA MET A 143 -3.18 5.00 -4.53
C MET A 143 -3.94 3.68 -4.31
N ILE A 144 -5.23 3.63 -4.65
CA ILE A 144 -6.06 2.44 -4.54
C ILE A 144 -5.56 1.35 -5.50
N PHE A 145 -5.37 1.68 -6.77
CA PHE A 145 -4.88 0.71 -7.76
C PHE A 145 -3.45 0.26 -7.48
N PHE A 146 -2.61 1.15 -6.98
CA PHE A 146 -1.27 0.81 -6.51
C PHE A 146 -1.32 -0.21 -5.37
N LEU A 147 -2.15 0.01 -4.35
CA LEU A 147 -2.37 -0.93 -3.24
C LEU A 147 -2.83 -2.30 -3.75
N LEU A 148 -3.86 -2.33 -4.61
CA LEU A 148 -4.41 -3.57 -5.15
C LEU A 148 -3.39 -4.37 -5.97
N LEU A 149 -2.56 -3.71 -6.78
CA LEU A 149 -1.51 -4.39 -7.53
C LEU A 149 -0.40 -4.94 -6.62
N ASN A 150 -0.02 -4.20 -5.60
CA ASN A 150 1.01 -4.66 -4.67
C ASN A 150 0.54 -5.86 -3.82
N MET A 151 -0.76 -6.02 -3.60
CA MET A 151 -1.30 -7.24 -2.96
C MET A 151 -0.89 -8.53 -3.68
N PHE A 152 -0.75 -8.52 -5.01
CA PHE A 152 -0.26 -9.68 -5.76
C PHE A 152 1.17 -10.05 -5.39
N ILE A 153 2.00 -9.08 -5.01
CA ILE A 153 3.36 -9.35 -4.51
C ILE A 153 3.28 -10.08 -3.17
N VAL A 154 2.42 -9.61 -2.28
CA VAL A 154 2.22 -10.25 -0.96
C VAL A 154 1.75 -11.68 -1.13
N ILE A 155 0.73 -11.92 -1.98
CA ILE A 155 0.20 -13.26 -2.26
C ILE A 155 1.29 -14.18 -2.83
N LYS A 156 2.05 -13.69 -3.81
CA LYS A 156 3.16 -14.47 -4.41
C LYS A 156 4.21 -14.85 -3.35
N ARG A 157 4.57 -13.91 -2.48
CA ARG A 157 5.54 -14.14 -1.41
C ARG A 157 5.04 -15.12 -0.37
N TYR A 158 3.79 -15.00 0.01
CA TYR A 158 3.16 -15.93 0.93
C TYR A 158 3.16 -17.37 0.37
N LYS A 159 2.85 -17.52 -0.93
CA LYS A 159 2.91 -18.81 -1.60
C LYS A 159 4.33 -19.42 -1.58
N ILE A 160 5.37 -18.63 -1.84
CA ILE A 160 6.76 -19.11 -1.78
C ILE A 160 7.11 -19.57 -0.36
N LEU A 161 6.64 -18.84 0.66
CA LEU A 161 6.87 -19.22 2.05
C LEU A 161 6.21 -20.57 2.41
N ASP A 162 5.01 -20.82 1.90
CA ASP A 162 4.25 -22.05 2.08
C ASP A 162 4.91 -23.26 1.37
N GLU A 163 5.57 -23.03 0.22
CA GLU A 163 6.27 -24.07 -0.55
C GLU A 163 7.62 -24.50 0.08
N ILE A 164 8.22 -23.66 0.93
CA ILE A 164 9.51 -23.94 1.59
C ILE A 164 9.28 -24.61 2.97
N GLN A 165 8.10 -24.52 3.54
CA GLN A 165 7.72 -25.10 4.82
C GLN A 165 7.38 -26.60 4.68
#